data_2bc030eaaa04fe6e8fd3092c7fddcf72
#
_entry.id   2bc030eaaa04fe6e8fd3092c7fddcf72
#
_cell.length_a   1.000
_cell.length_b   1.000
_cell.length_c   1.000
_cell.angle_alpha   90.00
_cell.angle_beta   90.00
_cell.angle_gamma   90.00
#
_symmetry.space_group_name_H-M   'P 1'
#
loop_
_entity.id
_entity.type
_entity.pdbx_description
1 polymer ?
#
loop_
_entity_poly.entity_id
_entity_poly.type
_entity_poly.pdbx_seq_one_letter_code
_entity_poly.pdbx_strand_id
1 'polypeptide(L)'
;LGDSSKVEYVPLTASARFEALAANEIDLLIRNTTWTASRDRDLGNDFTAPTFYDGQGMMVKASSGYDSIESMAGTTVCVLQGTTTELNLDDRFSSAGIPYTPLTFETNDPLQAAYEEGRCDGWTTDKSGLASKRAGFANPNDHVVLAETLSKEPLGPLTRDNDSEFYDVVQWVVFGMMQAEESGIDSSNVAAMAANPSDPGMARLLGVGFDGGEAPDFSFGIPVEFMQNVISQVGNYGEVYDRHLVPLGLTREGSLNAQWTEGGLIYAPPFR
;
A
#
# COMPACT_ATOMS: atom_id res chain seq x y z
N LEU A 1 -18.79 -10.43 -2.57
CA LEU A 1 -19.02 -11.47 -1.56
C LEU A 1 -20.31 -11.23 -0.74
N GLY A 2 -20.70 -9.99 -0.51
CA GLY A 2 -21.92 -9.61 0.20
C GLY A 2 -21.92 -9.93 1.72
N ASP A 3 -20.85 -10.54 2.22
CA ASP A 3 -20.72 -10.97 3.62
C ASP A 3 -19.23 -11.02 4.00
N SER A 4 -18.83 -10.21 4.97
CA SER A 4 -17.43 -10.15 5.44
C SER A 4 -16.95 -11.44 6.10
N SER A 5 -17.84 -12.29 6.61
CA SER A 5 -17.49 -13.59 7.18
C SER A 5 -17.01 -14.61 6.15
N LYS A 6 -17.15 -14.31 4.86
CA LYS A 6 -16.61 -15.11 3.75
C LYS A 6 -15.15 -14.79 3.41
N VAL A 7 -14.55 -13.83 4.12
CA VAL A 7 -13.13 -13.50 3.95
C VAL A 7 -12.33 -14.21 5.03
N GLU A 8 -11.39 -15.05 4.60
CA GLU A 8 -10.40 -15.66 5.49
C GLU A 8 -9.09 -14.89 5.40
N TYR A 9 -8.53 -14.52 6.55
CA TYR A 9 -7.25 -13.82 6.62
C TYR A 9 -6.13 -14.83 6.91
N VAL A 10 -5.20 -14.97 5.99
CA VAL A 10 -4.04 -15.86 6.09
C VAL A 10 -2.77 -15.03 6.31
N PRO A 11 -2.23 -14.93 7.54
CA PRO A 11 -0.99 -14.21 7.79
C PRO A 11 0.20 -14.95 7.17
N LEU A 12 1.00 -14.24 6.35
CA LEU A 12 2.16 -14.79 5.64
C LEU A 12 3.41 -13.95 5.87
N THR A 13 4.58 -14.58 5.83
CA THR A 13 5.88 -13.90 5.84
C THR A 13 6.12 -13.17 4.50
N ALA A 14 7.13 -12.30 4.45
CA ALA A 14 7.49 -11.60 3.23
C ALA A 14 7.97 -12.57 2.13
N SER A 15 8.65 -13.64 2.50
CA SER A 15 9.15 -14.66 1.56
C SER A 15 8.06 -15.61 1.06
N ALA A 16 7.10 -16.02 1.91
CA ALA A 16 6.10 -17.03 1.55
C ALA A 16 4.91 -16.49 0.73
N ARG A 17 4.65 -15.18 0.78
CA ARG A 17 3.40 -14.58 0.25
C ARG A 17 3.16 -14.80 -1.24
N PHE A 18 4.21 -14.77 -2.06
CA PHE A 18 4.07 -14.93 -3.51
C PHE A 18 3.79 -16.39 -3.89
N GLU A 19 4.49 -17.33 -3.25
CA GLU A 19 4.26 -18.76 -3.45
C GLU A 19 2.85 -19.17 -3.02
N ALA A 20 2.37 -18.66 -1.89
CA ALA A 20 1.01 -18.90 -1.42
C ALA A 20 -0.06 -18.41 -2.41
N LEU A 21 0.15 -17.22 -3.03
CA LEU A 21 -0.75 -16.72 -4.06
C LEU A 21 -0.69 -17.58 -5.33
N ALA A 22 0.50 -17.92 -5.81
CA ALA A 22 0.68 -18.74 -7.00
C ALA A 22 0.17 -20.18 -6.80
N ALA A 23 0.30 -20.73 -5.59
CA ALA A 23 -0.18 -22.07 -5.23
C ALA A 23 -1.68 -22.15 -4.93
N ASN A 24 -2.43 -21.05 -5.02
CA ASN A 24 -3.87 -21.03 -4.72
C ASN A 24 -4.22 -21.19 -3.23
N GLU A 25 -3.28 -20.90 -2.34
CA GLU A 25 -3.52 -20.90 -0.89
C GLU A 25 -4.23 -19.63 -0.43
N ILE A 26 -4.05 -18.54 -1.18
CA ILE A 26 -4.80 -17.28 -1.04
C ILE A 26 -5.26 -16.80 -2.41
N ASP A 27 -6.35 -16.03 -2.47
CA ASP A 27 -6.89 -15.46 -3.70
C ASP A 27 -6.37 -14.06 -3.96
N LEU A 28 -6.08 -13.32 -2.90
CA LEU A 28 -5.68 -11.91 -2.94
C LEU A 28 -4.54 -11.67 -1.95
N LEU A 29 -3.47 -11.08 -2.43
CA LEU A 29 -2.37 -10.62 -1.58
C LEU A 29 -2.47 -9.11 -1.39
N ILE A 30 -2.82 -8.67 -0.17
CA ILE A 30 -2.82 -7.27 0.23
C ILE A 30 -1.91 -7.09 1.44
N ARG A 31 -0.76 -6.49 1.22
CA ARG A 31 0.16 -5.97 2.22
C ARG A 31 1.11 -4.98 1.53
N ASN A 32 2.09 -4.43 2.24
CA ASN A 32 3.11 -3.58 1.62
C ASN A 32 3.98 -4.41 0.66
N THR A 33 3.46 -4.59 -0.56
CA THR A 33 4.11 -5.38 -1.62
C THR A 33 4.42 -4.47 -2.79
N THR A 34 5.71 -4.28 -3.04
CA THR A 34 6.22 -3.40 -4.08
C THR A 34 6.07 -4.02 -5.45
N TRP A 35 5.48 -3.30 -6.38
CA TRP A 35 5.42 -3.66 -7.77
C TRP A 35 6.81 -3.49 -8.41
N THR A 36 7.37 -4.58 -8.89
CA THR A 36 8.64 -4.61 -9.63
C THR A 36 8.51 -5.49 -10.86
N ALA A 37 9.28 -5.20 -11.90
CA ALA A 37 9.26 -5.95 -13.15
C ALA A 37 9.56 -7.46 -12.95
N SER A 38 10.45 -7.81 -12.01
CA SER A 38 10.76 -9.22 -11.72
C SER A 38 9.60 -9.92 -11.02
N ARG A 39 8.95 -9.27 -10.06
CA ARG A 39 7.80 -9.85 -9.36
C ARG A 39 6.60 -10.04 -10.29
N ASP A 40 6.35 -9.05 -11.13
CA ASP A 40 5.27 -9.06 -12.09
C ASP A 40 5.44 -10.17 -13.14
N ARG A 41 6.67 -10.35 -13.63
CA ARG A 41 6.97 -11.33 -14.69
C ARG A 41 7.21 -12.75 -14.19
N ASP A 42 7.93 -12.90 -13.06
CA ASP A 42 8.58 -14.17 -12.71
C ASP A 42 7.83 -14.95 -11.63
N LEU A 43 6.86 -14.34 -10.93
CA LEU A 43 6.24 -14.94 -9.74
C LEU A 43 4.79 -15.43 -9.96
N GLY A 44 4.27 -15.36 -11.18
CA GLY A 44 2.91 -15.82 -11.50
C GLY A 44 1.81 -14.99 -10.84
N ASN A 45 1.99 -13.67 -10.80
CA ASN A 45 1.08 -12.72 -10.17
C ASN A 45 0.93 -11.45 -10.99
N ASP A 46 -0.26 -10.88 -10.99
CA ASP A 46 -0.58 -9.59 -11.58
C ASP A 46 -0.75 -8.52 -10.49
N PHE A 47 0.00 -7.42 -10.59
CA PHE A 47 -0.21 -6.25 -9.75
C PHE A 47 -1.37 -5.43 -10.26
N THR A 48 -2.30 -5.08 -9.37
CA THR A 48 -3.34 -4.10 -9.67
C THR A 48 -2.82 -2.66 -9.45
N ALA A 49 -3.69 -1.67 -9.52
CA ALA A 49 -3.31 -0.28 -9.29
C ALA A 49 -2.59 -0.08 -7.95
N PRO A 50 -1.49 0.70 -7.92
CA PRO A 50 -0.86 1.08 -6.65
C PRO A 50 -1.85 1.78 -5.72
N THR A 51 -1.93 1.29 -4.51
CA THR A 51 -2.74 1.90 -3.45
C THR A 51 -1.94 2.84 -2.56
N PHE A 52 -0.62 2.81 -2.63
CA PHE A 52 0.26 3.68 -1.88
C PHE A 52 1.63 3.81 -2.56
N TYR A 53 2.08 5.03 -2.75
CA TYR A 53 3.42 5.34 -3.25
C TYR A 53 4.34 5.61 -2.07
N ASP A 54 5.15 4.63 -1.72
CA ASP A 54 6.11 4.68 -0.61
C ASP A 54 7.55 4.82 -1.13
N GLY A 55 8.46 4.83 -0.21
CA GLY A 55 9.89 4.74 -0.41
C GLY A 55 10.53 4.00 0.75
N GLN A 56 11.63 3.29 0.48
CA GLN A 56 12.42 2.69 1.54
C GLN A 56 13.10 3.76 2.37
N GLY A 57 12.99 3.65 3.68
CA GLY A 57 13.63 4.50 4.67
C GLY A 57 14.62 3.75 5.56
N MET A 58 15.27 4.51 6.41
CA MET A 58 16.14 4.00 7.46
C MET A 58 15.74 4.62 8.79
N MET A 59 15.45 3.81 9.80
CA MET A 59 15.20 4.27 11.16
C MET A 59 16.40 3.97 12.04
N VAL A 60 16.81 4.95 12.84
CA VAL A 60 17.93 4.88 13.75
C VAL A 60 17.52 5.39 15.14
N LYS A 61 18.28 5.08 16.18
CA LYS A 61 18.07 5.70 17.48
C LYS A 61 18.52 7.16 17.45
N ALA A 62 17.74 8.08 17.98
CA ALA A 62 18.09 9.51 18.04
C ALA A 62 19.42 9.76 18.75
N SER A 63 19.75 8.92 19.74
CA SER A 63 21.00 8.97 20.50
C SER A 63 22.24 8.51 19.71
N SER A 64 22.07 7.87 18.54
CA SER A 64 23.18 7.39 17.72
C SER A 64 23.95 8.50 17.02
N GLY A 65 23.25 9.61 16.74
CA GLY A 65 23.81 10.74 15.99
C GLY A 65 23.92 10.53 14.49
N TYR A 66 23.40 9.40 13.96
CA TYR A 66 23.32 9.19 12.50
C TYR A 66 22.26 10.12 11.91
N ASP A 67 22.62 10.85 10.86
CA ASP A 67 21.77 11.82 10.16
C ASP A 67 21.63 11.56 8.65
N SER A 68 22.42 10.62 8.11
CA SER A 68 22.47 10.23 6.71
C SER A 68 22.90 8.77 6.56
N ILE A 69 22.69 8.19 5.38
CA ILE A 69 23.15 6.82 5.08
C ILE A 69 24.69 6.77 5.09
N GLU A 70 25.34 7.80 4.65
CA GLU A 70 26.80 7.91 4.65
C GLU A 70 27.40 7.87 6.07
N SER A 71 26.67 8.42 7.05
CA SER A 71 27.10 8.39 8.47
C SER A 71 27.03 7.00 9.10
N MET A 72 26.36 6.04 8.42
CA MET A 72 26.15 4.66 8.93
C MET A 72 27.27 3.68 8.50
N ALA A 73 28.42 4.15 8.05
CA ALA A 73 29.54 3.28 7.67
C ALA A 73 29.99 2.38 8.84
N GLY A 74 30.09 1.07 8.62
CA GLY A 74 30.50 0.07 9.61
C GLY A 74 29.39 -0.39 10.56
N THR A 75 28.14 0.03 10.32
CA THR A 75 26.99 -0.32 11.19
C THR A 75 26.38 -1.68 10.85
N THR A 76 25.56 -2.19 11.77
CA THR A 76 24.68 -3.34 11.55
C THR A 76 23.27 -2.84 11.23
N VAL A 77 22.68 -3.31 10.12
CA VAL A 77 21.34 -2.91 9.69
C VAL A 77 20.39 -4.10 9.69
N CYS A 78 19.30 -3.99 10.45
CA CYS A 78 18.22 -4.97 10.48
C CYS A 78 17.30 -4.83 9.26
N VAL A 79 16.98 -5.95 8.61
CA VAL A 79 16.10 -6.00 7.44
C VAL A 79 15.34 -7.32 7.37
N LEU A 80 14.15 -7.32 6.76
CA LEU A 80 13.40 -8.55 6.47
C LEU A 80 13.93 -9.22 5.20
N GLN A 81 14.18 -10.53 5.27
CA GLN A 81 14.56 -11.34 4.11
C GLN A 81 13.42 -11.46 3.09
N GLY A 82 13.78 -11.67 1.83
CA GLY A 82 12.82 -11.84 0.72
C GLY A 82 12.07 -10.57 0.35
N THR A 83 12.64 -9.41 0.65
CA THR A 83 12.05 -8.10 0.37
C THR A 83 12.85 -7.30 -0.65
N THR A 84 12.20 -6.34 -1.33
CA THR A 84 12.90 -5.32 -2.12
C THR A 84 13.85 -4.50 -1.25
N THR A 85 13.48 -4.28 0.01
CA THR A 85 14.29 -3.48 0.94
C THR A 85 15.61 -4.15 1.29
N GLU A 86 15.67 -5.49 1.32
CA GLU A 86 16.93 -6.22 1.47
C GLU A 86 17.86 -6.01 0.26
N LEU A 87 17.31 -6.12 -0.95
CA LEU A 87 18.08 -5.91 -2.19
C LEU A 87 18.55 -4.46 -2.35
N ASN A 88 17.63 -3.51 -2.14
CA ASN A 88 17.95 -2.08 -2.25
C ASN A 88 18.94 -1.61 -1.19
N LEU A 89 18.93 -2.23 0.01
CA LEU A 89 19.92 -1.95 1.05
C LEU A 89 21.32 -2.28 0.54
N ASP A 90 21.49 -3.47 -0.02
CA ASP A 90 22.78 -3.88 -0.58
C ASP A 90 23.20 -3.00 -1.75
N ASP A 91 22.32 -2.74 -2.69
CA ASP A 91 22.58 -1.88 -3.84
C ASP A 91 23.01 -0.49 -3.41
N ARG A 92 22.31 0.13 -2.44
CA ARG A 92 22.61 1.50 -2.00
C ARG A 92 23.94 1.60 -1.26
N PHE A 93 24.21 0.70 -0.34
CA PHE A 93 25.44 0.72 0.46
C PHE A 93 26.66 0.31 -0.38
N SER A 94 26.54 -0.74 -1.19
CA SER A 94 27.61 -1.21 -2.07
C SER A 94 27.97 -0.19 -3.14
N SER A 95 26.98 0.42 -3.80
CA SER A 95 27.24 1.44 -4.84
C SER A 95 27.88 2.71 -4.29
N ALA A 96 27.59 3.05 -3.03
CA ALA A 96 28.21 4.19 -2.35
C ALA A 96 29.56 3.85 -1.68
N GLY A 97 29.96 2.57 -1.71
CA GLY A 97 31.18 2.12 -1.02
C GLY A 97 31.11 2.21 0.52
N ILE A 98 29.89 2.13 1.08
CA ILE A 98 29.63 2.21 2.50
C ILE A 98 29.69 0.81 3.09
N PRO A 99 30.67 0.46 3.92
CA PRO A 99 30.70 -0.86 4.57
C PRO A 99 29.58 -0.96 5.61
N TYR A 100 28.88 -2.11 5.63
CA TYR A 100 27.83 -2.40 6.63
C TYR A 100 27.72 -3.91 6.83
N THR A 101 26.94 -4.33 7.84
CA THR A 101 26.61 -5.74 8.07
C THR A 101 25.08 -5.90 8.09
N PRO A 102 24.46 -6.62 7.15
CA PRO A 102 23.04 -6.91 7.21
C PRO A 102 22.75 -7.95 8.31
N LEU A 103 21.70 -7.72 9.07
CA LEU A 103 21.13 -8.70 10.00
C LEU A 103 19.69 -8.98 9.56
N THR A 104 19.49 -10.16 8.97
CA THR A 104 18.21 -10.54 8.32
C THR A 104 17.30 -11.30 9.26
N PHE A 105 15.99 -11.09 9.11
CA PHE A 105 14.93 -11.72 9.88
C PHE A 105 13.79 -12.18 8.97
N GLU A 106 13.06 -13.22 9.36
CA GLU A 106 11.87 -13.68 8.63
C GLU A 106 10.63 -12.84 8.97
N THR A 107 10.53 -12.35 10.20
CA THR A 107 9.34 -11.62 10.69
C THR A 107 9.74 -10.34 11.43
N ASN A 108 8.77 -9.43 11.59
CA ASN A 108 9.02 -8.13 12.21
C ASN A 108 9.28 -8.21 13.72
N ASP A 109 8.67 -9.14 14.45
CA ASP A 109 8.77 -9.13 15.92
C ASP A 109 10.20 -9.41 16.41
N PRO A 110 10.90 -10.47 15.95
CA PRO A 110 12.31 -10.65 16.33
C PRO A 110 13.23 -9.56 15.76
N LEU A 111 12.91 -8.96 14.59
CA LEU A 111 13.64 -7.83 14.04
C LEU A 111 13.50 -6.62 14.96
N GLN A 112 12.27 -6.28 15.35
CA GLN A 112 12.00 -5.18 16.27
C GLN A 112 12.73 -5.35 17.60
N ALA A 113 12.65 -6.53 18.20
CA ALA A 113 13.36 -6.83 19.44
C ALA A 113 14.88 -6.62 19.28
N ALA A 114 15.48 -7.10 18.19
CA ALA A 114 16.90 -6.93 17.93
C ALA A 114 17.30 -5.46 17.79
N TYR A 115 16.47 -4.64 17.12
CA TYR A 115 16.70 -3.20 16.99
C TYR A 115 16.56 -2.48 18.34
N GLU A 116 15.54 -2.79 19.15
CA GLU A 116 15.34 -2.19 20.48
C GLU A 116 16.48 -2.54 21.43
N GLU A 117 16.95 -3.79 21.39
CA GLU A 117 18.10 -4.29 22.18
C GLU A 117 19.45 -3.69 21.72
N GLY A 118 19.50 -3.00 20.59
CA GLY A 118 20.72 -2.40 20.04
C GLY A 118 21.63 -3.42 19.34
N ARG A 119 21.10 -4.55 18.89
CA ARG A 119 21.81 -5.51 18.03
C ARG A 119 21.96 -4.99 16.60
N CYS A 120 21.12 -4.02 16.21
CA CYS A 120 21.21 -3.28 14.97
C CYS A 120 21.28 -1.77 15.28
N ASP A 121 22.11 -1.07 14.53
CA ASP A 121 22.23 0.38 14.56
C ASP A 121 21.09 1.06 13.77
N GLY A 122 20.61 0.38 12.74
CA GLY A 122 19.49 0.83 11.90
C GLY A 122 18.50 -0.29 11.58
N TRP A 123 17.25 0.11 11.29
CA TRP A 123 16.19 -0.73 10.74
C TRP A 123 15.71 -0.14 9.45
N THR A 124 15.77 -0.91 8.36
CA THR A 124 15.27 -0.46 7.06
C THR A 124 14.06 -1.25 6.60
N THR A 125 13.04 -0.53 6.14
CA THR A 125 11.84 -0.99 5.43
C THR A 125 11.16 0.22 4.81
N ASP A 126 9.94 0.06 4.28
CA ASP A 126 9.10 1.16 3.79
C ASP A 126 8.92 2.24 4.87
N LYS A 127 8.95 3.52 4.47
CA LYS A 127 8.77 4.65 5.41
C LYS A 127 7.45 4.58 6.17
N SER A 128 6.38 4.14 5.51
CA SER A 128 5.08 3.93 6.16
C SER A 128 5.14 2.85 7.23
N GLY A 129 5.87 1.76 6.94
CA GLY A 129 6.14 0.69 7.90
C GLY A 129 6.95 1.17 9.09
N LEU A 130 8.01 1.96 8.86
CA LEU A 130 8.80 2.57 9.93
C LEU A 130 7.98 3.53 10.79
N ALA A 131 7.13 4.35 10.19
CA ALA A 131 6.24 5.26 10.90
C ALA A 131 5.26 4.48 11.81
N SER A 132 4.67 3.41 11.29
CA SER A 132 3.78 2.53 12.05
C SER A 132 4.49 1.87 13.23
N LYS A 133 5.69 1.32 13.01
CA LYS A 133 6.47 0.68 14.07
C LYS A 133 6.91 1.69 15.12
N ARG A 134 7.41 2.86 14.70
CA ARG A 134 7.81 3.94 15.60
C ARG A 134 6.66 4.38 16.50
N ALA A 135 5.45 4.51 15.97
CA ALA A 135 4.28 4.90 16.76
C ALA A 135 3.95 3.89 17.88
N GLY A 136 4.33 2.63 17.72
CA GLY A 136 4.13 1.56 18.71
C GLY A 136 5.24 1.44 19.78
N PHE A 137 6.35 2.15 19.65
CA PHE A 137 7.41 2.13 20.66
C PHE A 137 7.01 2.86 21.95
N ALA A 138 7.59 2.46 23.06
CA ALA A 138 7.35 3.13 24.35
C ALA A 138 7.72 4.62 24.32
N ASN A 139 8.78 4.97 23.60
CA ASN A 139 9.25 6.34 23.39
C ASN A 139 9.49 6.59 21.90
N PRO A 140 8.48 6.93 21.11
CA PRO A 140 8.61 7.14 19.65
C PRO A 140 9.66 8.20 19.27
N ASN A 141 9.89 9.20 20.13
CA ASN A 141 10.85 10.28 19.89
C ASN A 141 12.32 9.86 20.04
N ASP A 142 12.59 8.70 20.64
CA ASP A 142 13.94 8.13 20.71
C ASP A 142 14.38 7.51 19.38
N HIS A 143 13.51 7.52 18.37
CA HIS A 143 13.73 6.93 17.06
C HIS A 143 13.50 7.96 15.97
N VAL A 144 14.41 8.04 15.01
CA VAL A 144 14.36 8.96 13.86
C VAL A 144 14.35 8.16 12.56
N VAL A 145 13.42 8.47 11.67
CA VAL A 145 13.47 8.01 10.29
C VAL A 145 14.26 9.07 9.51
N LEU A 146 15.36 8.65 8.88
CA LEU A 146 16.21 9.55 8.11
C LEU A 146 15.44 10.14 6.93
N ALA A 147 15.81 11.36 6.53
CA ALA A 147 15.11 12.07 5.45
C ALA A 147 15.24 11.38 4.10
N GLU A 148 16.36 10.70 3.87
CA GLU A 148 16.68 10.04 2.62
C GLU A 148 15.66 8.95 2.27
N THR A 149 15.47 8.77 0.95
CA THR A 149 14.66 7.69 0.38
C THR A 149 15.57 6.83 -0.47
N LEU A 150 15.68 5.55 -0.11
CA LEU A 150 16.65 4.64 -0.75
C LEU A 150 16.11 4.09 -2.07
N SER A 151 14.78 3.94 -2.19
CA SER A 151 14.14 3.38 -3.37
C SER A 151 12.71 3.90 -3.55
N LYS A 152 12.13 3.63 -4.72
CA LYS A 152 10.69 3.81 -4.99
C LYS A 152 9.97 2.51 -4.65
N GLU A 153 8.91 2.60 -3.86
CA GLU A 153 8.10 1.47 -3.44
C GLU A 153 6.61 1.73 -3.78
N PRO A 154 6.18 1.51 -5.05
CA PRO A 154 4.77 1.53 -5.39
C PRO A 154 4.12 0.25 -4.86
N LEU A 155 3.24 0.39 -3.87
CA LEU A 155 2.61 -0.73 -3.18
C LEU A 155 1.20 -0.95 -3.73
N GLY A 156 0.85 -2.19 -4.04
CA GLY A 156 -0.46 -2.53 -4.56
C GLY A 156 -0.89 -3.96 -4.24
N PRO A 157 -2.20 -4.24 -4.36
CA PRO A 157 -2.73 -5.60 -4.30
C PRO A 157 -2.25 -6.43 -5.49
N LEU A 158 -2.21 -7.76 -5.28
CA LEU A 158 -1.88 -8.73 -6.33
C LEU A 158 -2.95 -9.82 -6.40
N THR A 159 -3.23 -10.25 -7.61
CA THR A 159 -4.00 -11.46 -7.92
C THR A 159 -3.10 -12.48 -8.62
N ARG A 160 -3.59 -13.70 -8.82
CA ARG A 160 -2.87 -14.70 -9.62
C ARG A 160 -2.85 -14.32 -11.09
N ASP A 161 -1.81 -14.72 -11.81
CA ASP A 161 -1.75 -14.72 -13.26
C ASP A 161 -2.96 -15.45 -13.87
N ASN A 162 -3.42 -14.96 -15.01
CA ASN A 162 -4.50 -15.56 -15.80
C ASN A 162 -5.86 -15.62 -15.11
N ASP A 163 -6.09 -14.84 -14.06
CA ASP A 163 -7.39 -14.62 -13.42
C ASP A 163 -7.88 -13.19 -13.68
N SER A 164 -8.07 -12.87 -14.96
CA SER A 164 -8.41 -11.51 -15.41
C SER A 164 -9.76 -11.01 -14.85
N GLU A 165 -10.73 -11.90 -14.61
CA GLU A 165 -12.01 -11.50 -14.04
C GLU A 165 -11.85 -11.00 -12.60
N PHE A 166 -11.12 -11.74 -11.77
CA PHE A 166 -10.88 -11.33 -10.39
C PHE A 166 -9.90 -10.14 -10.30
N TYR A 167 -8.90 -10.10 -11.19
CA TYR A 167 -8.01 -8.94 -11.34
C TYR A 167 -8.81 -7.66 -11.60
N ASP A 168 -9.74 -7.69 -12.56
CA ASP A 168 -10.57 -6.54 -12.90
C ASP A 168 -11.44 -6.10 -11.71
N VAL A 169 -12.04 -7.05 -10.99
CA VAL A 169 -12.80 -6.72 -9.77
C VAL A 169 -11.94 -5.98 -8.74
N VAL A 170 -10.76 -6.51 -8.42
CA VAL A 170 -9.87 -5.88 -7.44
C VAL A 170 -9.40 -4.51 -7.91
N GLN A 171 -8.97 -4.40 -9.17
CA GLN A 171 -8.48 -3.17 -9.76
C GLN A 171 -9.55 -2.07 -9.80
N TRP A 172 -10.77 -2.41 -10.25
CA TRP A 172 -11.84 -1.42 -10.37
C TRP A 172 -12.47 -1.06 -9.02
N VAL A 173 -12.37 -1.89 -7.99
CA VAL A 173 -12.67 -1.46 -6.62
C VAL A 173 -11.67 -0.40 -6.16
N VAL A 174 -10.38 -0.60 -6.37
CA VAL A 174 -9.34 0.39 -6.01
C VAL A 174 -9.54 1.70 -6.78
N PHE A 175 -9.69 1.62 -8.10
CA PHE A 175 -9.95 2.81 -8.91
C PHE A 175 -11.27 3.49 -8.56
N GLY A 176 -12.30 2.73 -8.23
CA GLY A 176 -13.59 3.27 -7.83
C GLY A 176 -13.52 4.08 -6.54
N MET A 177 -12.73 3.65 -5.56
CA MET A 177 -12.49 4.42 -4.34
C MET A 177 -11.73 5.73 -4.62
N MET A 178 -10.75 5.72 -5.53
CA MET A 178 -10.01 6.91 -5.95
C MET A 178 -10.92 7.88 -6.73
N GLN A 179 -11.72 7.35 -7.67
CA GLN A 179 -12.66 8.16 -8.46
C GLN A 179 -13.77 8.75 -7.58
N ALA A 180 -14.24 8.01 -6.57
CA ALA A 180 -15.24 8.53 -5.63
C ALA A 180 -14.72 9.76 -4.88
N GLU A 181 -13.51 9.72 -4.39
CA GLU A 181 -12.87 10.87 -3.74
C GLU A 181 -12.75 12.06 -4.71
N GLU A 182 -12.25 11.84 -5.94
CA GLU A 182 -12.14 12.89 -6.96
C GLU A 182 -13.49 13.54 -7.28
N SER A 183 -14.56 12.74 -7.24
CA SER A 183 -15.94 13.20 -7.50
C SER A 183 -16.65 13.75 -6.26
N GLY A 184 -15.98 13.85 -5.12
CA GLY A 184 -16.56 14.31 -3.85
C GLY A 184 -17.62 13.37 -3.26
N ILE A 185 -17.54 12.08 -3.59
CA ILE A 185 -18.42 11.04 -3.06
C ILE A 185 -17.73 10.36 -1.87
N ASP A 186 -18.41 10.33 -0.74
CA ASP A 186 -17.91 9.75 0.51
C ASP A 186 -18.97 8.87 1.19
N SER A 187 -18.60 8.24 2.31
CA SER A 187 -19.48 7.35 3.06
C SER A 187 -20.75 8.03 3.58
N SER A 188 -20.74 9.36 3.75
CA SER A 188 -21.88 10.11 4.27
C SER A 188 -22.87 10.53 3.18
N ASN A 189 -22.45 10.66 1.93
CA ASN A 189 -23.25 11.20 0.85
C ASN A 189 -23.57 10.22 -0.29
N VAL A 190 -22.89 9.07 -0.37
CA VAL A 190 -23.00 8.11 -1.47
C VAL A 190 -24.44 7.72 -1.81
N ALA A 191 -25.31 7.52 -0.82
CA ALA A 191 -26.70 7.16 -1.04
C ALA A 191 -27.50 8.30 -1.71
N ALA A 192 -27.27 9.55 -1.30
CA ALA A 192 -27.90 10.71 -1.91
C ALA A 192 -27.41 10.95 -3.34
N MET A 193 -26.10 10.77 -3.58
CA MET A 193 -25.49 10.88 -4.91
C MET A 193 -25.97 9.80 -5.85
N ALA A 194 -26.16 8.56 -5.36
CA ALA A 194 -26.74 7.47 -6.17
C ALA A 194 -28.21 7.71 -6.53
N ALA A 195 -28.98 8.28 -5.60
CA ALA A 195 -30.39 8.62 -5.86
C ALA A 195 -30.55 9.77 -6.87
N ASN A 196 -29.59 10.68 -6.96
CA ASN A 196 -29.64 11.84 -7.85
C ASN A 196 -28.23 12.21 -8.33
N PRO A 197 -27.63 11.44 -9.23
CA PRO A 197 -26.29 11.71 -9.74
C PRO A 197 -26.24 13.03 -10.51
N SER A 198 -25.18 13.83 -10.29
CA SER A 198 -25.02 15.15 -10.91
C SER A 198 -24.59 15.09 -12.37
N ASP A 199 -24.00 13.98 -12.77
CA ASP A 199 -23.45 13.79 -14.11
C ASP A 199 -23.37 12.30 -14.50
N PRO A 200 -23.17 11.97 -15.80
CA PRO A 200 -23.10 10.58 -16.26
C PRO A 200 -21.90 9.79 -15.72
N GLY A 201 -20.80 10.45 -15.34
CA GLY A 201 -19.62 9.80 -14.76
C GLY A 201 -19.90 9.27 -13.37
N MET A 202 -20.51 10.11 -12.53
CA MET A 202 -20.98 9.72 -11.20
C MET A 202 -22.01 8.60 -11.27
N ALA A 203 -22.98 8.68 -12.18
CA ALA A 203 -23.99 7.65 -12.36
C ALA A 203 -23.35 6.28 -12.69
N ARG A 204 -22.38 6.27 -13.62
CA ARG A 204 -21.65 5.05 -13.97
C ARG A 204 -20.84 4.48 -12.81
N LEU A 205 -20.11 5.33 -12.08
CA LEU A 205 -19.35 4.90 -10.89
C LEU A 205 -20.27 4.24 -9.84
N LEU A 206 -21.45 4.80 -9.65
CA LEU A 206 -22.41 4.32 -8.66
C LEU A 206 -23.35 3.21 -9.19
N GLY A 207 -23.20 2.80 -10.45
CA GLY A 207 -24.00 1.75 -11.03
C GLY A 207 -25.49 2.08 -11.14
N VAL A 208 -25.81 3.35 -11.43
CA VAL A 208 -27.19 3.83 -11.60
C VAL A 208 -27.41 4.46 -12.96
N GLY A 209 -28.66 4.54 -13.40
CA GLY A 209 -29.03 5.25 -14.62
C GLY A 209 -28.86 6.77 -14.46
N PHE A 210 -28.64 7.45 -15.59
CA PHE A 210 -28.60 8.91 -15.64
C PHE A 210 -29.68 9.45 -16.59
N ASP A 211 -30.43 10.44 -16.16
CA ASP A 211 -31.48 11.11 -16.94
C ASP A 211 -32.49 10.12 -17.60
N GLY A 212 -32.92 9.12 -16.82
CA GLY A 212 -33.86 8.08 -17.28
C GLY A 212 -33.22 6.95 -18.13
N GLY A 213 -31.91 6.95 -18.31
CA GLY A 213 -31.16 5.86 -18.94
C GLY A 213 -31.00 4.65 -18.01
N GLU A 214 -30.52 3.54 -18.59
CA GLU A 214 -30.22 2.32 -17.82
C GLU A 214 -28.89 2.46 -17.06
N ALA A 215 -28.75 1.70 -15.96
CA ALA A 215 -27.49 1.56 -15.26
C ALA A 215 -26.46 0.82 -16.15
N PRO A 216 -25.18 1.21 -16.12
CA PRO A 216 -24.15 0.51 -16.88
C PRO A 216 -23.89 -0.89 -16.29
N ASP A 217 -23.68 -1.86 -17.15
CA ASP A 217 -23.15 -3.17 -16.76
C ASP A 217 -21.75 -3.34 -17.32
N PHE A 218 -20.76 -3.37 -16.43
CA PHE A 218 -19.35 -3.61 -16.78
C PHE A 218 -18.98 -5.09 -16.84
N SER A 219 -19.96 -5.98 -16.59
CA SER A 219 -19.79 -7.43 -16.65
C SER A 219 -18.68 -8.00 -15.76
N PHE A 220 -18.43 -7.39 -14.60
CA PHE A 220 -17.45 -7.89 -13.61
C PHE A 220 -17.94 -9.11 -12.81
N GLY A 221 -19.12 -9.65 -13.10
CA GLY A 221 -19.71 -10.75 -12.34
C GLY A 221 -20.15 -10.40 -10.90
N ILE A 222 -20.19 -9.11 -10.57
CA ILE A 222 -20.65 -8.55 -9.30
C ILE A 222 -21.78 -7.55 -9.54
N PRO A 223 -22.64 -7.23 -8.54
CA PRO A 223 -23.70 -6.25 -8.71
C PRO A 223 -23.21 -4.92 -9.23
N VAL A 224 -23.95 -4.28 -10.14
CA VAL A 224 -23.54 -3.01 -10.77
C VAL A 224 -23.35 -1.87 -9.76
N GLU A 225 -24.06 -1.93 -8.64
CA GLU A 225 -23.98 -0.97 -7.53
C GLU A 225 -22.83 -1.27 -6.54
N PHE A 226 -21.86 -2.13 -6.90
CA PHE A 226 -20.80 -2.57 -5.98
C PHE A 226 -20.05 -1.39 -5.34
N MET A 227 -19.82 -0.30 -6.07
CA MET A 227 -19.15 0.87 -5.52
C MET A 227 -19.96 1.62 -4.47
N GLN A 228 -21.30 1.63 -4.58
CA GLN A 228 -22.13 2.16 -3.49
C GLN A 228 -21.90 1.36 -2.20
N ASN A 229 -21.84 0.04 -2.31
CA ASN A 229 -21.61 -0.84 -1.17
C ASN A 229 -20.21 -0.65 -0.57
N VAL A 230 -19.18 -0.51 -1.40
CA VAL A 230 -17.80 -0.23 -0.95
C VAL A 230 -17.74 1.11 -0.24
N ILE A 231 -18.19 2.18 -0.86
CA ILE A 231 -18.07 3.54 -0.31
C ILE A 231 -18.91 3.69 0.96
N SER A 232 -20.13 3.16 1.02
CA SER A 232 -20.99 3.24 2.21
C SER A 232 -20.43 2.52 3.43
N GLN A 233 -19.70 1.41 3.22
CA GLN A 233 -19.21 0.56 4.31
C GLN A 233 -17.76 0.89 4.70
N VAL A 234 -16.94 1.28 3.73
CA VAL A 234 -15.49 1.46 3.93
C VAL A 234 -15.08 2.92 3.76
N GLY A 235 -15.77 3.67 2.91
CA GLY A 235 -15.41 5.02 2.50
C GLY A 235 -14.69 5.06 1.16
N ASN A 236 -14.40 6.26 0.67
CA ASN A 236 -13.56 6.50 -0.48
C ASN A 236 -12.06 6.36 -0.12
N TYR A 237 -11.16 6.55 -1.09
CA TYR A 237 -9.72 6.42 -0.85
C TYR A 237 -9.20 7.41 0.21
N GLY A 238 -9.66 8.67 0.18
CA GLY A 238 -9.28 9.71 1.14
C GLY A 238 -9.69 9.35 2.56
N GLU A 239 -10.94 8.90 2.75
CA GLU A 239 -11.44 8.50 4.08
C GLU A 239 -10.64 7.33 4.67
N VAL A 240 -10.26 6.36 3.83
CA VAL A 240 -9.42 5.22 4.26
C VAL A 240 -8.02 5.69 4.62
N TYR A 241 -7.43 6.54 3.79
CA TYR A 241 -6.12 7.13 4.03
C TYR A 241 -6.08 7.93 5.34
N ASP A 242 -7.01 8.82 5.52
CA ASP A 242 -7.08 9.71 6.69
C ASP A 242 -7.27 8.92 7.98
N ARG A 243 -8.08 7.88 7.94
CA ARG A 243 -8.35 7.02 9.09
C ARG A 243 -7.13 6.23 9.55
N HIS A 244 -6.28 5.79 8.62
CA HIS A 244 -5.22 4.83 8.92
C HIS A 244 -3.80 5.41 8.86
N LEU A 245 -3.53 6.42 8.05
CA LEU A 245 -2.18 6.91 7.77
C LEU A 245 -1.90 8.28 8.39
N VAL A 246 -2.88 9.18 8.38
CA VAL A 246 -2.72 10.50 9.01
C VAL A 246 -2.36 10.40 10.51
N PRO A 247 -2.95 9.49 11.31
CA PRO A 247 -2.55 9.31 12.71
C PRO A 247 -1.08 8.89 12.91
N LEU A 248 -0.46 8.32 11.86
CA LEU A 248 0.97 7.95 11.85
C LEU A 248 1.89 9.11 11.42
N GLY A 249 1.31 10.30 11.15
CA GLY A 249 2.03 11.46 10.65
C GLY A 249 2.30 11.45 9.14
N LEU A 250 1.64 10.56 8.41
CA LEU A 250 1.76 10.44 6.95
C LEU A 250 0.64 11.27 6.29
N THR A 251 0.92 12.55 6.05
CA THR A 251 -0.02 13.45 5.37
C THR A 251 0.05 13.31 3.86
N ARG A 252 -1.06 13.59 3.16
CA ARG A 252 -1.12 13.52 1.69
C ARG A 252 -0.65 14.80 1.02
N GLU A 253 -0.81 15.94 1.67
CA GLU A 253 -0.43 17.26 1.12
C GLU A 253 1.05 17.24 0.69
N GLY A 254 1.30 17.58 -0.57
CA GLY A 254 2.64 17.62 -1.16
C GLY A 254 3.31 16.25 -1.35
N SER A 255 2.60 15.14 -1.09
CA SER A 255 3.11 13.79 -1.27
C SER A 255 2.67 13.17 -2.61
N LEU A 256 3.32 12.07 -3.01
CA LEU A 256 2.89 11.29 -4.17
C LEU A 256 1.50 10.64 -3.98
N ASN A 257 1.03 10.54 -2.74
CA ASN A 257 -0.28 9.99 -2.41
C ASN A 257 -1.42 11.02 -2.41
N ALA A 258 -1.15 12.27 -2.76
CA ALA A 258 -2.18 13.24 -3.09
C ALA A 258 -2.86 12.88 -4.41
N GLN A 259 -4.07 13.39 -4.63
CA GLN A 259 -4.74 13.24 -5.91
C GLN A 259 -3.95 13.90 -7.05
N TRP A 260 -4.13 13.42 -8.27
CA TRP A 260 -3.48 13.99 -9.46
C TRP A 260 -3.83 15.47 -9.65
N THR A 261 -5.04 15.88 -9.29
CA THR A 261 -5.49 17.30 -9.30
C THR A 261 -4.74 18.18 -8.30
N GLU A 262 -4.09 17.58 -7.32
CA GLU A 262 -3.30 18.23 -6.27
C GLU A 262 -1.79 18.02 -6.48
N GLY A 263 -1.40 17.42 -7.62
CA GLY A 263 0.00 17.18 -7.98
C GLY A 263 0.56 15.82 -7.52
N GLY A 264 -0.28 14.93 -7.00
CA GLY A 264 0.10 13.56 -6.64
C GLY A 264 -0.05 12.56 -7.79
N LEU A 265 0.01 11.28 -7.47
CA LEU A 265 -0.09 10.16 -8.41
C LEU A 265 -1.37 9.33 -8.22
N ILE A 266 -2.24 9.69 -7.29
CA ILE A 266 -3.52 8.99 -7.13
C ILE A 266 -4.44 9.42 -8.28
N TYR A 267 -4.62 8.51 -9.22
CA TYR A 267 -5.33 8.72 -10.47
C TYR A 267 -6.10 7.46 -10.85
N ALA A 268 -7.36 7.60 -11.19
CA ALA A 268 -8.21 6.51 -11.66
C ALA A 268 -8.62 6.72 -13.12
N PRO A 269 -8.63 5.66 -13.95
CA PRO A 269 -9.29 5.69 -15.25
C PRO A 269 -10.79 5.92 -15.07
N PRO A 270 -11.46 6.60 -16.03
CA PRO A 270 -12.89 6.86 -15.92
C PRO A 270 -13.73 5.58 -16.05
N PHE A 271 -14.77 5.46 -15.27
CA PHE A 271 -15.82 4.45 -15.43
C PHE A 271 -16.63 4.75 -16.70
N ARG A 272 -16.35 4.00 -17.78
CA ARG A 272 -16.97 4.29 -19.07
C ARG A 272 -17.20 3.03 -19.92
#